data_a8b93dc6f378a13a3a8a955e047d6976
#
_entry.id   a8b93dc6f378a13a3a8a955e047d6976
#
_cell.length_a   1.000
_cell.length_b   1.000
_cell.length_c   1.000
_cell.angle_alpha   90.00
_cell.angle_beta   90.00
_cell.angle_gamma   90.00
#
_symmetry.space_group_name_H-M   'P 1'
#
loop_
_entity.id
_entity.type
_entity.pdbx_description
1 polymer ?
#
loop_
_entity_poly.entity_id
_entity_poly.type
_entity_poly.pdbx_seq_one_letter_code
_entity_poly.pdbx_strand_id
1 'polypeptide(L)'
;RCLFFIFIFSSCLNNHEQNPYNLFSPILLNHDSTKIHISDYIHDKKVDSISCNLDYNYFQDEEEIVIFSNSKNPSLSILTLYVENQSYDILLRKSLKKNIVFKYKTDNKDSKKISLAGQFNDWNPNNTLMKKSNDTWMIDLYLNPGNYQYQIVEDDIWKLDSSNPNIVSNGSGGFNSLKKVDFSKGEKPSLSFKVNNNQIELISKNTDTIFVFYDNQLFSSSKIFQIPKSIVEKEFSYVRV
;
A
#
# COMPACT_ATOMS: atom_id res chain seq x y z
N ARG A 1 3.04 -12.90 2.34
CA ARG A 1 3.62 -12.65 3.67
C ARG A 1 3.25 -11.23 4.06
N CYS A 2 2.44 -11.09 5.09
CA CYS A 2 1.98 -9.79 5.57
C CYS A 2 2.84 -9.35 6.75
N LEU A 3 3.10 -8.08 6.84
CA LEU A 3 3.87 -7.45 7.90
C LEU A 3 2.96 -6.57 8.78
N PHE A 4 3.24 -6.56 10.08
CA PHE A 4 2.58 -5.70 11.05
C PHE A 4 3.49 -4.57 11.49
N PHE A 5 2.88 -3.45 11.78
CA PHE A 5 3.52 -2.25 12.31
C PHE A 5 2.98 -1.93 13.69
N ILE A 6 3.87 -1.59 14.59
CA ILE A 6 3.52 -0.93 15.83
C ILE A 6 4.17 0.45 15.80
N PHE A 7 3.35 1.45 15.96
CA PHE A 7 3.79 2.80 16.21
C PHE A 7 3.54 3.13 17.68
N ILE A 8 4.56 3.52 18.36
CA ILE A 8 4.50 3.92 19.77
C ILE A 8 4.66 5.42 19.82
N PHE A 9 3.59 6.12 20.20
CA PHE A 9 3.62 7.58 20.35
C PHE A 9 3.90 7.96 21.79
N SER A 10 4.76 8.93 21.99
CA SER A 10 4.95 9.60 23.27
C SER A 10 4.32 10.99 23.21
N SER A 11 3.34 11.27 24.04
CA SER A 11 2.86 12.64 24.26
C SER A 11 3.71 13.28 25.36
N CYS A 12 4.75 14.00 25.01
CA CYS A 12 5.40 14.91 25.92
C CYS A 12 4.73 16.29 25.84
N LEU A 13 3.94 16.63 26.84
CA LEU A 13 3.60 17.99 27.18
C LEU A 13 4.85 18.66 27.80
N ASN A 14 5.76 19.12 27.01
CA ASN A 14 6.73 20.12 27.37
C ASN A 14 6.90 21.06 26.20
N ASN A 15 6.78 22.38 26.50
CA ASN A 15 7.00 23.52 25.62
C ASN A 15 8.40 23.51 25.02
N HIS A 16 8.64 22.61 24.10
CA HIS A 16 9.71 22.69 23.11
C HIS A 16 9.07 22.45 21.76
N GLU A 17 9.44 23.28 20.81
CA GLU A 17 9.07 23.34 19.42
C GLU A 17 8.33 22.08 18.97
N GLN A 18 7.05 22.22 18.68
CA GLN A 18 6.27 21.12 18.10
C GLN A 18 7.13 20.54 17.00
N ASN A 19 7.64 19.33 17.23
CA ASN A 19 8.23 18.57 16.16
C ASN A 19 7.10 18.43 15.13
N PRO A 20 7.14 19.14 13.99
CA PRO A 20 6.02 19.19 13.04
C PRO A 20 5.80 17.84 12.37
N TYR A 21 6.63 16.86 12.69
CA TYR A 21 6.66 15.57 12.04
C TYR A 21 5.86 14.56 12.84
N ASN A 22 4.53 14.69 12.75
CA ASN A 22 3.65 13.61 13.12
C ASN A 22 4.06 12.37 12.34
N LEU A 23 3.96 11.22 12.98
CA LEU A 23 4.26 9.93 12.42
C LEU A 23 3.73 9.82 11.00
N PHE A 24 4.63 9.72 10.05
CA PHE A 24 4.26 9.64 8.65
C PHE A 24 3.49 8.34 8.39
N SER A 25 2.36 8.46 7.73
CA SER A 25 1.71 7.27 7.18
C SER A 25 2.66 6.59 6.22
N PRO A 26 2.76 5.26 6.25
CA PRO A 26 3.61 4.55 5.30
C PRO A 26 3.27 4.93 3.87
N ILE A 27 4.28 5.21 3.07
CA ILE A 27 4.11 5.49 1.65
C ILE A 27 3.81 4.18 0.93
N LEU A 28 2.65 4.10 0.30
CA LEU A 28 2.31 2.98 -0.56
C LEU A 28 2.98 3.16 -1.92
N LEU A 29 3.93 2.30 -2.22
CA LEU A 29 4.63 2.33 -3.49
C LEU A 29 3.69 1.93 -4.64
N ASN A 30 3.77 2.66 -5.74
CA ASN A 30 3.14 2.26 -6.99
C ASN A 30 3.84 1.03 -7.57
N HIS A 31 3.26 0.48 -8.64
CA HIS A 31 3.75 -0.75 -9.25
C HIS A 31 5.14 -0.60 -9.90
N ASP A 32 5.41 0.53 -10.53
CA ASP A 32 6.63 0.81 -11.31
C ASP A 32 7.50 1.88 -10.63
N SER A 33 6.93 3.05 -10.33
CA SER A 33 7.65 4.12 -9.65
C SER A 33 6.73 4.95 -8.77
N THR A 34 7.30 5.56 -7.73
CA THR A 34 6.60 6.44 -6.79
C THR A 34 7.42 7.70 -6.60
N LYS A 35 6.79 8.84 -6.85
CA LYS A 35 7.33 10.17 -6.57
C LYS A 35 7.01 10.55 -5.14
N ILE A 36 8.01 11.09 -4.45
CA ILE A 36 7.94 11.55 -3.07
C ILE A 36 8.50 12.96 -3.03
N HIS A 37 7.68 13.92 -2.68
CA HIS A 37 8.12 15.28 -2.47
C HIS A 37 8.64 15.43 -1.04
N ILE A 38 9.88 15.87 -0.91
CA ILE A 38 10.54 15.99 0.40
C ILE A 38 9.81 17.02 1.27
N SER A 39 9.29 18.07 0.66
CA SER A 39 8.50 19.10 1.34
C SER A 39 7.24 18.58 2.06
N ASP A 40 6.73 17.39 1.68
CA ASP A 40 5.62 16.75 2.39
C ASP A 40 6.05 16.21 3.77
N TYR A 41 7.36 16.09 4.01
CA TYR A 41 7.94 15.47 5.20
C TYR A 41 8.87 16.40 5.97
N ILE A 42 9.66 17.19 5.27
CA ILE A 42 10.66 18.10 5.84
C ILE A 42 10.33 19.51 5.38
N HIS A 43 10.03 20.40 6.35
CA HIS A 43 9.73 21.81 6.10
C HIS A 43 10.91 22.67 6.50
N ASP A 44 11.17 23.71 5.74
CA ASP A 44 12.15 24.78 6.03
C ASP A 44 13.61 24.30 6.24
N LYS A 45 13.92 23.07 5.86
CA LYS A 45 15.25 22.49 5.99
C LYS A 45 15.65 21.72 4.75
N LYS A 46 16.93 21.76 4.41
CA LYS A 46 17.47 21.01 3.29
C LYS A 46 17.90 19.62 3.74
N VAL A 47 17.62 18.62 2.91
CA VAL A 47 18.10 17.26 3.10
C VAL A 47 19.56 17.17 2.69
N ASP A 48 20.44 16.71 3.60
CA ASP A 48 21.87 16.56 3.38
C ASP A 48 22.18 15.30 2.56
N SER A 49 21.51 14.20 2.91
CA SER A 49 21.68 12.92 2.21
C SER A 49 20.46 12.01 2.40
N ILE A 50 20.39 10.99 1.57
CA ILE A 50 19.29 10.02 1.50
C ILE A 50 19.87 8.62 1.54
N SER A 51 19.23 7.73 2.28
CA SER A 51 19.48 6.29 2.27
C SER A 51 18.21 5.52 2.00
N CYS A 52 18.25 4.56 1.09
CA CYS A 52 17.16 3.65 0.81
C CYS A 52 17.73 2.31 0.32
N ASN A 53 17.09 1.20 0.69
CA ASN A 53 17.46 -0.12 0.21
C ASN A 53 16.76 -0.52 -1.11
N LEU A 54 16.01 0.41 -1.71
CA LEU A 54 15.42 0.28 -3.04
C LEU A 54 16.17 1.18 -4.03
N ASP A 55 16.06 0.87 -5.30
CA ASP A 55 16.57 1.75 -6.35
C ASP A 55 15.80 3.08 -6.34
N TYR A 56 16.52 4.19 -6.36
CA TYR A 56 15.93 5.52 -6.37
C TYR A 56 16.77 6.53 -7.16
N ASN A 57 16.08 7.59 -7.62
CA ASN A 57 16.72 8.82 -8.10
C ASN A 57 16.33 9.97 -7.15
N TYR A 58 17.29 10.84 -6.86
CA TYR A 58 17.07 12.06 -6.10
C TYR A 58 17.30 13.28 -6.99
N PHE A 59 16.28 14.10 -7.16
CA PHE A 59 16.29 15.36 -7.90
C PHE A 59 16.32 16.50 -6.90
N GLN A 60 17.55 16.94 -6.56
CA GLN A 60 17.77 17.90 -5.48
C GLN A 60 17.11 19.26 -5.72
N ASP A 61 17.12 19.74 -6.96
CA ASP A 61 16.54 21.03 -7.32
C ASP A 61 15.00 21.03 -7.26
N GLU A 62 14.37 19.87 -7.43
CA GLU A 62 12.92 19.66 -7.36
C GLU A 62 12.47 19.17 -5.98
N GLU A 63 13.42 18.89 -5.08
CA GLU A 63 13.16 18.25 -3.78
C GLU A 63 12.31 16.98 -3.92
N GLU A 64 12.57 16.20 -4.98
CA GLU A 64 11.82 15.01 -5.33
C GLU A 64 12.68 13.74 -5.27
N ILE A 65 12.13 12.68 -4.70
CA ILE A 65 12.69 11.33 -4.73
C ILE A 65 11.77 10.45 -5.56
N VAL A 66 12.33 9.73 -6.53
CA VAL A 66 11.62 8.71 -7.31
C VAL A 66 12.11 7.34 -6.89
N ILE A 67 11.26 6.56 -6.24
CA ILE A 67 11.53 5.17 -5.86
C ILE A 67 11.04 4.24 -6.97
N PHE A 68 11.91 3.33 -7.43
CA PHE A 68 11.57 2.34 -8.44
C PHE A 68 11.13 1.03 -7.80
N SER A 69 9.98 0.54 -8.20
CA SER A 69 9.38 -0.69 -7.69
C SER A 69 9.54 -1.83 -8.68
N ASN A 70 9.84 -3.02 -8.18
CA ASN A 70 9.86 -4.24 -8.98
C ASN A 70 9.37 -5.45 -8.17
N SER A 71 9.20 -6.60 -8.82
CA SER A 71 8.67 -7.80 -8.17
C SER A 71 9.57 -8.36 -7.06
N LYS A 72 10.88 -8.08 -7.11
CA LYS A 72 11.88 -8.57 -6.15
C LYS A 72 12.01 -7.70 -4.90
N ASN A 73 11.48 -6.45 -4.94
CA ASN A 73 11.52 -5.57 -3.77
C ASN A 73 10.85 -6.22 -2.57
N PRO A 74 11.40 -6.03 -1.36
CA PRO A 74 10.77 -6.51 -0.14
C PRO A 74 9.39 -5.86 0.06
N SER A 75 8.55 -6.48 0.86
CA SER A 75 7.20 -5.95 1.17
C SER A 75 7.26 -4.61 1.88
N LEU A 76 8.37 -4.37 2.58
CA LEU A 76 8.67 -3.14 3.30
C LEU A 76 10.11 -2.73 3.09
N SER A 77 10.29 -1.43 3.06
CA SER A 77 11.59 -0.76 2.97
C SER A 77 11.56 0.51 3.81
N ILE A 78 12.71 1.07 4.04
CA ILE A 78 12.85 2.33 4.76
C ILE A 78 13.59 3.32 3.85
N LEU A 79 13.04 4.51 3.79
CA LEU A 79 13.67 5.69 3.23
C LEU A 79 14.11 6.55 4.41
N THR A 80 15.40 6.77 4.56
CA THR A 80 15.96 7.63 5.60
C THR A 80 16.42 8.95 4.98
N LEU A 81 15.91 10.05 5.49
CA LEU A 81 16.35 11.40 5.16
C LEU A 81 17.26 11.91 6.28
N TYR A 82 18.44 12.37 5.93
CA TYR A 82 19.37 12.99 6.86
C TYR A 82 19.30 14.51 6.71
N VAL A 83 19.00 15.19 7.79
CA VAL A 83 18.82 16.65 7.85
C VAL A 83 19.59 17.19 9.04
N GLU A 84 20.60 18.00 8.83
CA GLU A 84 21.49 18.47 9.87
C GLU A 84 22.13 17.26 10.60
N ASN A 85 21.93 17.11 11.89
CA ASN A 85 22.45 15.96 12.64
C ASN A 85 21.35 14.95 13.04
N GLN A 86 20.23 14.95 12.34
CA GLN A 86 19.07 14.09 12.62
C GLN A 86 18.75 13.20 11.41
N SER A 87 18.16 12.04 11.68
CA SER A 87 17.62 11.16 10.67
C SER A 87 16.12 11.00 10.82
N TYR A 88 15.42 10.93 9.68
CA TYR A 88 13.96 10.73 9.60
C TYR A 88 13.68 9.51 8.76
N ASP A 89 13.08 8.50 9.38
CA ASP A 89 12.77 7.24 8.72
C ASP A 89 11.33 7.24 8.23
N ILE A 90 11.16 7.06 6.94
CA ILE A 90 9.87 6.96 6.26
C ILE A 90 9.70 5.52 5.79
N LEU A 91 8.60 4.90 6.22
CA LEU A 91 8.31 3.54 5.83
C LEU A 91 7.73 3.49 4.43
N LEU A 92 8.33 2.67 3.58
CA LEU A 92 7.86 2.37 2.24
C LEU A 92 7.18 1.00 2.23
N ARG A 93 5.96 0.93 1.75
CA ARG A 93 5.18 -0.31 1.67
C ARG A 93 4.94 -0.68 0.21
N LYS A 94 5.33 -1.88 -0.16
CA LYS A 94 5.05 -2.42 -1.49
C LYS A 94 3.56 -2.53 -1.73
N SER A 95 3.11 -2.14 -2.92
CA SER A 95 1.72 -2.35 -3.34
C SER A 95 1.34 -3.83 -3.31
N LEU A 96 0.19 -4.13 -2.74
CA LEU A 96 -0.41 -5.47 -2.77
C LEU A 96 -1.21 -5.71 -4.06
N LYS A 97 -1.30 -4.72 -4.93
CA LYS A 97 -2.01 -4.83 -6.20
C LYS A 97 -1.41 -5.93 -7.05
N LYS A 98 -2.28 -6.74 -7.63
CA LYS A 98 -1.93 -7.79 -8.58
C LYS A 98 -2.33 -7.37 -9.97
N ASN A 99 -1.53 -7.72 -10.97
CA ASN A 99 -1.93 -7.61 -12.36
C ASN A 99 -3.02 -8.63 -12.65
N ILE A 100 -4.20 -8.16 -13.01
CA ILE A 100 -5.36 -8.96 -13.36
C ILE A 100 -5.69 -8.68 -14.83
N VAL A 101 -5.52 -9.70 -15.66
CA VAL A 101 -5.88 -9.63 -17.08
C VAL A 101 -7.36 -9.98 -17.21
N PHE A 102 -8.15 -9.02 -17.69
CA PHE A 102 -9.52 -9.28 -18.14
C PHE A 102 -9.50 -9.58 -19.62
N LYS A 103 -10.23 -10.62 -20.00
CA LYS A 103 -10.37 -11.07 -21.39
C LYS A 103 -11.85 -11.24 -21.70
N TYR A 104 -12.27 -10.69 -22.82
CA TYR A 104 -13.65 -10.80 -23.26
C TYR A 104 -13.71 -11.13 -24.76
N LYS A 105 -14.57 -12.06 -25.13
CA LYS A 105 -14.89 -12.38 -26.51
C LYS A 105 -16.34 -11.97 -26.76
N THR A 106 -16.56 -11.22 -27.82
CA THR A 106 -17.90 -10.84 -28.24
C THR A 106 -18.30 -11.65 -29.45
N ASP A 107 -19.58 -11.98 -29.53
CA ASP A 107 -20.18 -12.57 -30.76
C ASP A 107 -20.43 -11.49 -31.83
N ASN A 108 -20.46 -10.23 -31.44
CA ASN A 108 -20.61 -9.12 -32.38
C ASN A 108 -19.25 -8.74 -32.99
N LYS A 109 -19.05 -9.16 -34.26
CA LYS A 109 -17.79 -8.87 -34.98
C LYS A 109 -17.61 -7.38 -35.29
N ASP A 110 -18.69 -6.61 -35.29
CA ASP A 110 -18.72 -5.18 -35.62
C ASP A 110 -18.53 -4.27 -34.38
N SER A 111 -18.33 -4.86 -33.20
CA SER A 111 -18.08 -4.10 -31.97
C SER A 111 -16.88 -3.17 -32.10
N LYS A 112 -17.12 -1.89 -31.87
CA LYS A 112 -16.13 -0.82 -32.01
C LYS A 112 -15.42 -0.48 -30.71
N LYS A 113 -16.14 -0.60 -29.59
CA LYS A 113 -15.64 -0.18 -28.27
C LYS A 113 -16.10 -1.18 -27.21
N ILE A 114 -15.16 -1.73 -26.49
CA ILE A 114 -15.45 -2.54 -25.30
C ILE A 114 -14.65 -2.00 -24.13
N SER A 115 -15.30 -1.89 -22.99
CA SER A 115 -14.70 -1.43 -21.74
C SER A 115 -15.25 -2.21 -20.56
N LEU A 116 -14.59 -2.03 -19.42
CA LEU A 116 -15.08 -2.50 -18.13
C LEU A 116 -15.65 -1.33 -17.34
N ALA A 117 -16.71 -1.58 -16.59
CA ALA A 117 -17.17 -0.67 -15.55
C ALA A 117 -17.39 -1.47 -14.26
N GLY A 118 -16.86 -1.01 -13.14
CA GLY A 118 -16.94 -1.73 -11.89
C GLY A 118 -16.42 -0.93 -10.70
N GLN A 119 -16.38 -1.57 -9.55
CA GLN A 119 -15.92 -0.96 -8.28
C GLN A 119 -14.46 -0.48 -8.33
N PHE A 120 -13.67 -0.94 -9.29
CA PHE A 120 -12.27 -0.54 -9.45
C PHE A 120 -12.07 0.76 -10.22
N ASN A 121 -13.10 1.32 -10.83
CA ASN A 121 -13.06 2.56 -11.62
C ASN A 121 -14.30 3.43 -11.43
N ASP A 122 -14.97 3.31 -10.27
CA ASP A 122 -16.19 4.04 -9.93
C ASP A 122 -17.30 3.91 -10.98
N TRP A 123 -17.37 2.75 -11.60
CA TRP A 123 -18.31 2.42 -12.67
C TRP A 123 -18.19 3.31 -13.92
N ASN A 124 -17.02 3.93 -14.13
CA ASN A 124 -16.76 4.76 -15.31
C ASN A 124 -16.12 3.95 -16.46
N PRO A 125 -16.86 3.58 -17.50
CA PRO A 125 -16.33 2.76 -18.59
C PRO A 125 -15.23 3.44 -19.43
N ASN A 126 -15.14 4.78 -19.36
CA ASN A 126 -14.13 5.51 -20.13
C ASN A 126 -12.71 5.37 -19.59
N ASN A 127 -12.57 4.97 -18.33
CA ASN A 127 -11.26 4.80 -17.68
C ASN A 127 -10.61 3.43 -17.96
N THR A 128 -11.33 2.49 -18.58
CA THR A 128 -10.89 1.09 -18.73
C THR A 128 -11.28 0.50 -20.08
N LEU A 129 -10.85 1.18 -21.15
CA LEU A 129 -11.03 0.71 -22.51
C LEU A 129 -10.17 -0.53 -22.77
N MET A 130 -10.79 -1.59 -23.28
CA MET A 130 -10.10 -2.80 -23.68
C MET A 130 -9.44 -2.64 -25.04
N LYS A 131 -8.34 -3.33 -25.24
CA LYS A 131 -7.64 -3.40 -26.53
C LYS A 131 -7.99 -4.71 -27.21
N LYS A 132 -8.32 -4.64 -28.50
CA LYS A 132 -8.56 -5.82 -29.32
C LYS A 132 -7.24 -6.47 -29.74
N SER A 133 -7.12 -7.76 -29.46
CA SER A 133 -6.00 -8.61 -29.91
C SER A 133 -6.60 -9.86 -30.53
N ASN A 134 -6.52 -9.98 -31.84
CA ASN A 134 -7.26 -10.96 -32.62
C ASN A 134 -8.78 -10.92 -32.33
N ASP A 135 -9.37 -12.05 -31.92
CA ASP A 135 -10.80 -12.14 -31.56
C ASP A 135 -11.09 -11.90 -30.08
N THR A 136 -10.12 -11.39 -29.32
CA THR A 136 -10.25 -11.20 -27.88
C THR A 136 -9.95 -9.75 -27.52
N TRP A 137 -10.80 -9.17 -26.69
CA TRP A 137 -10.57 -7.88 -26.07
C TRP A 137 -9.92 -8.07 -24.71
N MET A 138 -8.89 -7.27 -24.40
CA MET A 138 -8.08 -7.46 -23.21
C MET A 138 -7.74 -6.13 -22.55
N ILE A 139 -7.63 -6.16 -21.24
CA ILE A 139 -7.08 -5.08 -20.43
C ILE A 139 -6.40 -5.64 -19.17
N ASP A 140 -5.29 -5.03 -18.79
CA ASP A 140 -4.57 -5.32 -17.57
C ASP A 140 -4.93 -4.26 -16.52
N LEU A 141 -5.40 -4.71 -15.36
CA LEU A 141 -5.70 -3.84 -14.23
C LEU A 141 -4.91 -4.28 -12.99
N TYR A 142 -4.33 -3.33 -12.29
CA TYR A 142 -3.67 -3.57 -11.01
C TYR A 142 -4.67 -3.39 -9.88
N LEU A 143 -5.17 -4.51 -9.33
CA LEU A 143 -6.20 -4.54 -8.30
C LEU A 143 -5.66 -5.05 -6.97
N ASN A 144 -6.07 -4.43 -5.87
CA ASN A 144 -5.83 -4.97 -4.54
C ASN A 144 -6.55 -6.31 -4.37
N PRO A 145 -6.09 -7.19 -3.48
CA PRO A 145 -6.89 -8.34 -3.07
C PRO A 145 -8.27 -7.92 -2.57
N GLY A 146 -9.31 -8.61 -3.06
CA GLY A 146 -10.70 -8.27 -2.76
C GLY A 146 -11.67 -8.85 -3.78
N ASN A 147 -12.95 -8.53 -3.61
CA ASN A 147 -14.02 -8.90 -4.51
C ASN A 147 -14.51 -7.66 -5.25
N TYR A 148 -14.57 -7.72 -6.56
CA TYR A 148 -14.95 -6.61 -7.41
C TYR A 148 -16.14 -6.96 -8.27
N GLN A 149 -17.21 -6.19 -8.13
CA GLN A 149 -18.36 -6.26 -9.01
C GLN A 149 -18.07 -5.43 -10.27
N TYR A 150 -18.43 -5.94 -11.43
CA TYR A 150 -18.21 -5.26 -12.70
C TYR A 150 -19.20 -5.72 -13.79
N GLN A 151 -19.28 -4.94 -14.86
CA GLN A 151 -19.94 -5.30 -16.12
C GLN A 151 -19.03 -5.00 -17.30
N ILE A 152 -19.31 -5.67 -18.41
CA ILE A 152 -18.79 -5.31 -19.74
C ILE A 152 -19.67 -4.20 -20.29
N VAL A 153 -19.05 -3.18 -20.90
CA VAL A 153 -19.77 -2.16 -21.66
C VAL A 153 -19.30 -2.25 -23.11
N GLU A 154 -20.17 -2.77 -23.97
CA GLU A 154 -19.92 -2.96 -25.39
C GLU A 154 -20.79 -1.99 -26.20
N ASP A 155 -20.16 -1.06 -26.91
CA ASP A 155 -20.84 -0.03 -27.69
C ASP A 155 -21.96 0.66 -26.88
N ASP A 156 -21.62 1.05 -25.64
CA ASP A 156 -22.47 1.67 -24.62
C ASP A 156 -23.59 0.76 -24.03
N ILE A 157 -23.63 -0.52 -24.40
CA ILE A 157 -24.57 -1.49 -23.85
C ILE A 157 -23.91 -2.24 -22.68
N TRP A 158 -24.51 -2.14 -21.51
CA TRP A 158 -24.07 -2.81 -20.29
C TRP A 158 -24.55 -4.25 -20.26
N LYS A 159 -23.65 -5.18 -19.98
CA LYS A 159 -23.93 -6.62 -19.94
C LYS A 159 -23.02 -7.37 -18.96
N LEU A 160 -23.46 -8.53 -18.54
CA LEU A 160 -22.62 -9.44 -17.77
C LEU A 160 -21.46 -9.95 -18.63
N ASP A 161 -20.34 -10.27 -18.00
CA ASP A 161 -19.26 -11.01 -18.62
C ASP A 161 -19.68 -12.47 -18.79
N SER A 162 -20.02 -12.86 -20.00
CA SER A 162 -20.47 -14.22 -20.34
C SER A 162 -19.41 -15.29 -20.09
N SER A 163 -18.14 -14.91 -20.04
CA SER A 163 -17.02 -15.82 -19.75
C SER A 163 -16.81 -16.05 -18.25
N ASN A 164 -17.46 -15.25 -17.38
CA ASN A 164 -17.33 -15.35 -15.94
C ASN A 164 -18.61 -15.90 -15.28
N PRO A 165 -18.60 -17.15 -14.78
CA PRO A 165 -19.79 -17.73 -14.15
C PRO A 165 -20.14 -17.12 -12.80
N ASN A 166 -19.22 -16.37 -12.19
CA ASN A 166 -19.46 -15.76 -10.88
C ASN A 166 -20.24 -14.46 -11.04
N ILE A 167 -21.48 -14.47 -10.58
CA ILE A 167 -22.38 -13.32 -10.58
C ILE A 167 -22.87 -13.03 -9.16
N VAL A 168 -23.27 -11.80 -8.90
CA VAL A 168 -23.83 -11.33 -7.64
C VAL A 168 -24.96 -10.35 -7.92
N SER A 169 -25.99 -10.36 -7.07
CA SER A 169 -27.07 -9.37 -7.16
C SER A 169 -26.52 -7.95 -7.01
N ASN A 170 -26.98 -7.03 -7.86
CA ASN A 170 -26.62 -5.62 -7.80
C ASN A 170 -27.50 -4.81 -6.82
N GLY A 171 -28.45 -5.46 -6.14
CA GLY A 171 -29.38 -4.85 -5.20
C GLY A 171 -30.58 -4.11 -5.84
N SER A 172 -30.63 -4.03 -7.19
CA SER A 172 -31.68 -3.32 -7.95
C SER A 172 -32.45 -4.25 -8.89
N GLY A 173 -32.47 -5.56 -8.58
CA GLY A 173 -33.18 -6.57 -9.37
C GLY A 173 -32.37 -7.15 -10.54
N GLY A 174 -31.13 -6.72 -10.71
CA GLY A 174 -30.20 -7.26 -11.71
C GLY A 174 -28.99 -7.93 -11.09
N PHE A 175 -28.00 -8.25 -11.93
CA PHE A 175 -26.75 -8.90 -11.52
C PHE A 175 -25.55 -8.17 -12.07
N ASN A 176 -24.41 -8.34 -11.38
CA ASN A 176 -23.07 -7.96 -11.81
C ASN A 176 -22.19 -9.21 -11.89
N SER A 177 -21.20 -9.20 -12.76
CA SER A 177 -20.12 -10.18 -12.73
C SER A 177 -19.22 -9.93 -11.52
N LEU A 178 -18.67 -11.00 -10.93
CA LEU A 178 -17.82 -10.91 -9.73
C LEU A 178 -16.41 -11.39 -10.03
N LYS A 179 -15.42 -10.50 -9.86
CA LYS A 179 -14.00 -10.85 -9.93
C LYS A 179 -13.43 -10.94 -8.54
N LYS A 180 -12.93 -12.12 -8.19
CA LYS A 180 -12.20 -12.33 -6.95
C LYS A 180 -10.70 -12.19 -7.22
N VAL A 181 -10.03 -11.37 -6.43
CA VAL A 181 -8.57 -11.20 -6.41
C VAL A 181 -8.10 -11.72 -5.07
N ASP A 182 -7.46 -12.89 -5.08
CA ASP A 182 -7.04 -13.53 -3.84
C ASP A 182 -5.74 -12.93 -3.31
N PHE A 183 -5.60 -12.93 -1.98
CA PHE A 183 -4.30 -12.79 -1.35
C PHE A 183 -3.40 -13.95 -1.78
N SER A 184 -2.09 -13.74 -1.80
CA SER A 184 -1.16 -14.84 -1.88
C SER A 184 -1.45 -15.82 -0.74
N LYS A 185 -1.47 -17.11 -1.05
CA LYS A 185 -1.72 -18.18 -0.07
C LYS A 185 -0.79 -18.01 1.13
N GLY A 186 -1.32 -17.73 2.29
CA GLY A 186 -0.62 -17.61 3.56
C GLY A 186 -1.63 -17.38 4.67
N GLU A 187 -1.33 -17.86 5.85
CA GLU A 187 -2.11 -17.55 7.04
C GLU A 187 -2.00 -16.04 7.32
N LYS A 188 -3.09 -15.46 7.82
CA LYS A 188 -3.09 -14.05 8.22
C LYS A 188 -2.02 -13.84 9.29
N PRO A 189 -1.22 -12.80 9.17
CA PRO A 189 -0.29 -12.46 10.21
C PRO A 189 -1.05 -12.04 11.46
N SER A 190 -0.48 -12.33 12.61
CA SER A 190 -1.00 -11.86 13.89
C SER A 190 0.13 -11.31 14.74
N LEU A 191 -0.20 -10.31 15.52
CA LEU A 191 0.68 -9.70 16.48
C LEU A 191 0.00 -9.65 17.83
N SER A 192 0.71 -10.04 18.86
CA SER A 192 0.31 -9.90 20.26
C SER A 192 1.47 -9.35 21.08
N PHE A 193 1.18 -8.89 22.28
CA PHE A 193 2.23 -8.44 23.19
C PHE A 193 2.00 -8.99 24.58
N LYS A 194 3.09 -9.15 25.33
CA LYS A 194 3.09 -9.44 26.74
C LYS A 194 3.85 -8.35 27.49
N VAL A 195 3.38 -8.02 28.68
CA VAL A 195 4.07 -7.10 29.57
C VAL A 195 4.66 -7.91 30.71
N ASN A 196 5.99 -7.95 30.81
CA ASN A 196 6.72 -8.66 31.82
C ASN A 196 7.75 -7.72 32.47
N ASN A 197 7.75 -7.60 33.80
CA ASN A 197 8.78 -6.89 34.56
C ASN A 197 9.29 -5.59 33.89
N ASN A 198 8.36 -4.68 33.53
CA ASN A 198 8.68 -3.41 32.89
C ASN A 198 9.20 -3.46 31.44
N GLN A 199 8.98 -4.58 30.77
CA GLN A 199 9.30 -4.74 29.34
C GLN A 199 8.06 -5.20 28.58
N ILE A 200 7.96 -4.77 27.35
CA ILE A 200 6.95 -5.27 26.41
C ILE A 200 7.64 -6.25 25.46
N GLU A 201 7.13 -7.47 25.44
CA GLU A 201 7.53 -8.48 24.49
C GLU A 201 6.50 -8.55 23.36
N LEU A 202 6.92 -8.33 22.12
CA LEU A 202 6.08 -8.48 20.95
C LEU A 202 6.20 -9.90 20.38
N ILE A 203 5.08 -10.54 20.21
CA ILE A 203 5.00 -11.91 19.68
C ILE A 203 4.24 -11.87 18.37
N SER A 204 4.91 -12.27 17.30
CA SER A 204 4.29 -12.34 15.97
C SER A 204 4.15 -13.76 15.47
N LYS A 205 3.09 -14.02 14.71
CA LYS A 205 2.91 -15.25 13.93
C LYS A 205 2.74 -14.88 12.46
N ASN A 206 3.27 -15.74 11.59
CA ASN A 206 3.19 -15.59 10.12
C ASN A 206 3.74 -14.25 9.61
N THR A 207 4.74 -13.72 10.31
CA THR A 207 5.47 -12.51 9.94
C THR A 207 6.95 -12.82 9.83
N ASP A 208 7.62 -12.21 8.87
CA ASP A 208 9.07 -12.33 8.73
C ASP A 208 9.79 -11.27 9.58
N THR A 209 9.23 -10.07 9.63
CA THR A 209 9.85 -8.92 10.30
C THR A 209 8.78 -8.04 10.94
N ILE A 210 9.11 -7.43 12.07
CA ILE A 210 8.34 -6.37 12.72
C ILE A 210 9.23 -5.13 12.72
N PHE A 211 8.70 -4.02 12.23
CA PHE A 211 9.37 -2.72 12.36
C PHE A 211 8.70 -1.94 13.48
N VAL A 212 9.51 -1.43 14.38
CA VAL A 212 9.06 -0.61 15.50
C VAL A 212 9.68 0.76 15.36
N PHE A 213 8.84 1.77 15.31
CA PHE A 213 9.24 3.16 15.25
C PHE A 213 8.96 3.83 16.59
N TYR A 214 9.88 4.65 17.02
CA TYR A 214 9.75 5.55 18.14
C TYR A 214 10.26 6.92 17.72
N ASP A 215 9.45 7.94 17.92
CA ASP A 215 9.77 9.33 17.56
C ASP A 215 10.28 9.48 16.09
N ASN A 216 9.56 8.87 15.17
CA ASN A 216 9.86 8.81 13.74
C ASN A 216 11.21 8.14 13.36
N GLN A 217 11.85 7.50 14.29
CA GLN A 217 13.07 6.72 14.03
C GLN A 217 12.81 5.24 14.15
N LEU A 218 13.43 4.45 13.29
CA LEU A 218 13.39 3.00 13.39
C LEU A 218 14.11 2.55 14.66
N PHE A 219 13.35 2.03 15.62
CA PHE A 219 13.89 1.52 16.86
C PHE A 219 14.38 0.08 16.75
N SER A 220 13.63 -0.77 16.06
CA SER A 220 13.97 -2.18 15.86
C SER A 220 13.32 -2.75 14.60
N SER A 221 14.01 -3.72 13.98
CA SER A 221 13.50 -4.52 12.87
C SER A 221 13.56 -6.02 13.15
N SER A 222 13.65 -6.44 14.42
CA SER A 222 13.67 -7.84 14.78
C SER A 222 12.27 -8.43 14.90
N LYS A 223 12.18 -9.75 14.71
CA LYS A 223 10.91 -10.48 14.77
C LYS A 223 10.35 -10.54 16.19
N ILE A 224 11.22 -10.59 17.19
CA ILE A 224 10.90 -10.56 18.62
C ILE A 224 11.89 -9.59 19.26
N PHE A 225 11.40 -8.65 20.06
CA PHE A 225 12.25 -7.72 20.78
C PHE A 225 11.57 -7.22 22.05
N GLN A 226 12.36 -6.64 22.95
CA GLN A 226 11.89 -6.05 24.21
C GLN A 226 11.97 -4.53 24.10
N ILE A 227 10.89 -3.88 24.47
CA ILE A 227 10.87 -2.42 24.58
C ILE A 227 11.31 -2.03 25.99
N PRO A 228 12.36 -1.23 26.14
CA PRO A 228 12.81 -0.77 27.45
C PRO A 228 11.70 -0.02 28.20
N LYS A 229 11.67 -0.19 29.52
CA LYS A 229 10.70 0.46 30.39
C LYS A 229 10.69 1.97 30.25
N SER A 230 11.86 2.59 30.03
CA SER A 230 11.99 4.05 29.81
C SER A 230 11.15 4.57 28.64
N ILE A 231 10.84 3.71 27.63
CA ILE A 231 9.94 4.05 26.52
C ILE A 231 8.49 3.86 26.95
N VAL A 232 8.21 2.84 27.78
CA VAL A 232 6.85 2.51 28.24
C VAL A 232 6.34 3.51 29.28
N GLU A 233 7.22 4.10 30.08
CA GLU A 233 6.88 5.09 31.11
C GLU A 233 6.47 6.47 30.56
N LYS A 234 6.79 6.76 29.29
CA LYS A 234 6.24 7.92 28.61
C LYS A 234 4.78 7.62 28.26
N GLU A 235 3.86 8.51 28.57
CA GLU A 235 2.44 8.33 28.25
C GLU A 235 2.26 8.01 26.74
N PHE A 236 1.79 6.80 26.47
CA PHE A 236 1.46 6.38 25.12
C PHE A 236 0.05 6.84 24.75
N SER A 237 -0.07 7.64 23.72
CA SER A 237 -1.38 8.06 23.21
C SER A 237 -2.03 7.00 22.34
N TYR A 238 -1.27 6.20 21.57
CA TYR A 238 -1.78 5.16 20.68
C TYR A 238 -0.76 4.06 20.39
N VAL A 239 -1.26 2.82 20.26
CA VAL A 239 -0.59 1.73 19.58
C VAL A 239 -1.42 1.41 18.35
N ARG A 240 -0.89 1.59 17.15
CA ARG A 240 -1.52 1.19 15.90
C ARG A 240 -0.85 -0.07 15.39
N VAL A 241 -1.63 -1.12 15.23
CA VAL A 241 -1.21 -2.42 14.69
C VAL A 241 -1.63 -2.53 13.24
#